data_80e5df74dd67197c370176adb957e75a
#
_entry.id   80e5df74dd67197c370176adb957e75a
#
_cell.length_a   1.000
_cell.length_b   1.000
_cell.length_c   1.000
_cell.angle_alpha   90.00
_cell.angle_beta   90.00
_cell.angle_gamma   90.00
#
_symmetry.space_group_name_H-M   'P 1'
#
loop_
_entity.id
_entity.type
_entity.pdbx_description
1 polymer ?
#
loop_
_entity_poly.entity_id
_entity_poly.type
_entity_poly.pdbx_seq_one_letter_code
_entity_poly.pdbx_strand_id
1 'polypeptide(L)'
;MRYSPLLSSSLLLSLCAAVPVQDSPRERLLRGLKLPSSYNGVAGGKRLPFTPGHRDPDDNAVDSVGEKLDPLPWRNGDGASVLGPWNKERSRQNPDLVRPPSTDHGNLDNMRWSFADSHIRIEEGGWTRQTTVRELGTSVELAGVNMRLEHGVIRELHWHKEAEWAYVLDGEVRVTALDYEGGNFIDDLKKGDLWYFPSGIPHSLQGLSPNGTEFLLIFDDGSFSEESTFVLTDWLAHTPKSVIAKNFNLAPEVFDHIPEKEKYIFQGRKPGSIKDEEPRGKQVKKSKYNFTHRMLDQKPLITSGGQVRITDSKNFPISKTVAAAHAIIEPGAIREMHWHPSADEWSFFLKGRARVTIFASEGTARTFDYVPGDVGIVPRNMGHFVENIGDEPVEMLEIFRADEFRDISLFKWLGETPQKQVADTLFAEDPENAKKFLERIKNADNNVITKPDFVREKGVFEKDL
;
A
#
# COMPACT_ATOMS: atom_id res chain seq x y z
N MET A 1 -26.06 50.49 -39.85
CA MET A 1 -27.43 50.50 -39.31
C MET A 1 -27.39 49.61 -38.08
N ARG A 2 -27.27 50.25 -36.88
CA ARG A 2 -28.32 50.44 -35.88
C ARG A 2 -29.12 49.14 -35.61
N TYR A 3 -29.07 48.46 -34.45
CA TYR A 3 -29.49 48.90 -33.13
C TYR A 3 -28.93 47.95 -32.02
N SER A 4 -28.45 48.51 -30.92
CA SER A 4 -28.43 47.87 -29.61
C SER A 4 -29.80 48.01 -28.93
N PRO A 5 -30.13 47.15 -28.00
CA PRO A 5 -30.63 47.65 -26.74
C PRO A 5 -29.90 47.11 -25.51
N LEU A 6 -29.68 48.01 -24.60
CA LEU A 6 -29.39 47.84 -23.16
C LEU A 6 -30.49 47.01 -22.48
N LEU A 7 -30.11 46.04 -21.67
CA LEU A 7 -30.98 45.49 -20.64
C LEU A 7 -30.26 45.50 -19.30
N SER A 8 -30.92 46.13 -18.39
CA SER A 8 -30.63 46.46 -17.02
C SER A 8 -30.35 45.21 -16.17
N SER A 9 -29.25 45.30 -15.39
CA SER A 9 -28.95 44.39 -14.29
C SER A 9 -29.88 44.67 -13.10
N SER A 10 -30.80 43.78 -12.83
CA SER A 10 -31.47 43.71 -11.52
C SER A 10 -30.73 42.76 -10.62
N LEU A 11 -30.05 43.30 -9.59
CA LEU A 11 -29.52 42.54 -8.48
C LEU A 11 -30.70 41.88 -7.72
N LEU A 12 -30.82 40.58 -7.85
CA LEU A 12 -31.59 39.76 -6.92
C LEU A 12 -30.64 39.35 -5.77
N LEU A 13 -30.75 40.08 -4.66
CA LEU A 13 -30.26 39.61 -3.37
C LEU A 13 -31.09 38.37 -2.96
N SER A 14 -30.53 37.18 -3.19
CA SER A 14 -31.07 35.96 -2.61
C SER A 14 -30.68 35.93 -1.13
N LEU A 15 -31.63 36.21 -0.24
CA LEU A 15 -31.53 35.87 1.17
C LEU A 15 -31.46 34.33 1.26
N CYS A 16 -30.27 33.78 1.44
CA CYS A 16 -30.13 32.43 1.96
C CYS A 16 -30.62 32.42 3.41
N ALA A 17 -31.89 32.11 3.60
CA ALA A 17 -32.37 31.65 4.89
C ALA A 17 -31.63 30.33 5.19
N ALA A 18 -30.85 30.30 6.27
CA ALA A 18 -30.26 29.10 6.79
C ALA A 18 -31.37 28.09 7.06
N VAL A 19 -31.49 27.07 6.23
CA VAL A 19 -32.34 25.91 6.51
C VAL A 19 -31.72 25.25 7.73
N PRO A 20 -32.47 25.02 8.82
CA PRO A 20 -31.95 24.30 9.96
C PRO A 20 -31.46 22.92 9.44
N VAL A 21 -30.19 22.59 9.68
CA VAL A 21 -29.66 21.26 9.41
C VAL A 21 -30.51 20.29 10.20
N GLN A 22 -31.36 19.54 9.53
CA GLN A 22 -32.12 18.47 10.17
C GLN A 22 -31.11 17.43 10.63
N ASP A 23 -31.13 17.14 11.94
CA ASP A 23 -30.35 16.03 12.52
C ASP A 23 -30.50 14.79 11.66
N SER A 24 -29.38 14.15 11.37
CA SER A 24 -29.37 12.88 10.66
C SER A 24 -30.23 11.85 11.38
N PRO A 25 -30.78 10.82 10.72
CA PRO A 25 -31.51 9.75 11.39
C PRO A 25 -30.72 9.13 12.56
N ARG A 26 -29.39 9.13 12.47
CA ARG A 26 -28.47 8.66 13.53
C ARG A 26 -28.46 9.59 14.74
N GLU A 27 -28.43 10.90 14.55
CA GLU A 27 -28.45 11.88 15.64
C GLU A 27 -29.81 11.91 16.35
N ARG A 28 -30.92 11.70 15.63
CA ARG A 28 -32.24 11.52 16.24
C ARG A 28 -32.34 10.25 17.05
N LEU A 29 -31.74 9.14 16.58
CA LEU A 29 -31.68 7.87 17.32
C LEU A 29 -30.87 8.01 18.59
N LEU A 30 -29.74 8.71 18.54
CA LEU A 30 -28.86 8.94 19.69
C LEU A 30 -29.48 9.85 20.76
N ARG A 31 -30.31 10.84 20.39
CA ARG A 31 -31.05 11.69 21.35
C ARG A 31 -32.18 10.97 22.04
N GLY A 32 -32.74 9.93 21.42
CA GLY A 32 -33.80 9.09 22.01
C GLY A 32 -33.30 8.01 22.96
N LEU A 33 -32.04 7.64 22.85
CA LEU A 33 -31.41 6.65 23.72
C LEU A 33 -30.86 7.37 24.96
N LYS A 34 -31.45 7.14 26.12
CA LYS A 34 -30.76 7.38 27.39
C LYS A 34 -29.63 6.38 27.48
N LEU A 35 -28.47 6.73 26.91
CA LEU A 35 -27.28 5.94 27.04
C LEU A 35 -26.89 5.89 28.53
N PRO A 36 -26.50 4.71 29.06
CA PRO A 36 -25.96 4.62 30.41
C PRO A 36 -24.83 5.63 30.59
N SER A 37 -24.68 6.18 31.77
CA SER A 37 -23.61 7.16 32.10
C SER A 37 -22.20 6.63 31.87
N SER A 38 -22.04 5.34 31.67
CA SER A 38 -20.81 4.65 31.25
C SER A 38 -20.45 4.79 29.77
N TYR A 39 -21.35 5.34 28.94
CA TYR A 39 -21.14 5.43 27.48
C TYR A 39 -20.10 6.48 27.03
N ASN A 40 -19.55 7.26 27.92
CA ASN A 40 -18.54 8.28 27.58
C ASN A 40 -17.11 7.72 27.45
N GLY A 41 -16.93 6.47 27.10
CA GLY A 41 -15.60 5.89 26.88
C GLY A 41 -14.75 5.79 28.13
N VAL A 42 -15.41 5.55 29.30
CA VAL A 42 -14.71 5.63 30.58
C VAL A 42 -15.23 4.57 31.54
N ALA A 43 -14.36 3.70 31.95
CA ALA A 43 -14.61 2.93 33.17
C ALA A 43 -14.72 3.92 34.35
N GLY A 44 -15.92 3.99 34.96
CA GLY A 44 -16.15 4.82 36.16
C GLY A 44 -16.49 6.29 35.94
N GLY A 45 -16.99 6.69 34.77
CA GLY A 45 -17.60 8.02 34.57
C GLY A 45 -16.63 9.21 34.49
N LYS A 46 -15.33 9.00 34.44
CA LYS A 46 -14.33 10.05 34.19
C LYS A 46 -13.77 9.87 32.79
N ARG A 47 -13.91 10.88 31.93
CA ARG A 47 -13.10 10.97 30.72
C ARG A 47 -11.65 10.92 31.15
N LEU A 48 -10.93 9.91 30.73
CA LEU A 48 -9.48 9.98 30.79
C LEU A 48 -9.08 11.11 29.84
N PRO A 49 -8.28 12.10 30.29
CA PRO A 49 -7.81 13.14 29.42
C PRO A 49 -7.04 12.45 28.27
N PHE A 50 -7.27 12.89 27.05
CA PHE A 50 -6.43 12.51 25.92
C PHE A 50 -5.00 12.90 26.27
N THR A 51 -4.16 11.92 26.46
CA THR A 51 -2.73 12.11 26.67
C THR A 51 -2.06 11.55 25.44
N PRO A 52 -1.33 12.36 24.66
CA PRO A 52 -0.49 11.84 23.59
C PRO A 52 0.41 10.74 24.15
N GLY A 53 0.44 9.58 23.53
CA GLY A 53 1.13 8.42 24.05
C GLY A 53 0.31 7.59 25.06
N HIS A 54 -0.97 7.90 25.20
CA HIS A 54 -1.87 7.03 25.94
C HIS A 54 -1.95 5.68 25.23
N ARG A 55 -1.64 4.62 25.95
CA ARG A 55 -1.73 3.27 25.45
C ARG A 55 -3.17 2.96 25.08
N ASP A 56 -3.39 2.37 23.92
CA ASP A 56 -4.67 1.76 23.62
C ASP A 56 -4.92 0.62 24.62
N PRO A 57 -5.95 0.74 25.48
CA PRO A 57 -6.25 -0.30 26.44
C PRO A 57 -6.60 -1.64 25.80
N ASP A 58 -6.79 -1.67 24.50
CA ASP A 58 -7.16 -2.87 23.75
C ASP A 58 -5.96 -3.61 23.15
N ASP A 59 -4.74 -3.11 23.24
CA ASP A 59 -3.56 -3.75 22.67
C ASP A 59 -3.35 -5.22 23.09
N ASN A 60 -3.82 -5.57 24.27
CA ASN A 60 -3.78 -6.96 24.78
C ASN A 60 -5.16 -7.58 24.99
N ALA A 61 -6.23 -6.82 24.75
CA ALA A 61 -7.58 -7.27 25.08
C ALA A 61 -8.27 -7.99 23.92
N VAL A 62 -7.81 -7.77 22.70
CA VAL A 62 -8.53 -8.23 21.51
C VAL A 62 -8.66 -9.75 21.46
N ASP A 63 -7.58 -10.47 21.71
CA ASP A 63 -7.61 -11.94 21.68
C ASP A 63 -8.47 -12.52 22.80
N SER A 64 -8.37 -11.97 24.01
CA SER A 64 -9.15 -12.43 25.15
C SER A 64 -10.62 -12.06 25.06
N VAL A 65 -10.92 -10.93 24.44
CA VAL A 65 -12.29 -10.42 24.28
C VAL A 65 -12.99 -11.08 23.11
N GLY A 66 -12.29 -11.30 22.00
CA GLY A 66 -12.85 -12.03 20.85
C GLY A 66 -13.30 -13.45 21.19
N GLU A 67 -12.79 -14.02 22.28
CA GLU A 67 -13.25 -15.33 22.76
C GLU A 67 -14.45 -15.26 23.72
N LYS A 68 -14.58 -14.16 24.46
CA LYS A 68 -15.59 -14.02 25.52
C LYS A 68 -16.90 -13.40 25.07
N LEU A 69 -16.85 -12.60 24.04
CA LEU A 69 -17.96 -11.72 23.67
C LEU A 69 -18.28 -11.90 22.19
N ASP A 70 -19.39 -12.52 21.91
CA ASP A 70 -19.90 -12.80 20.58
C ASP A 70 -21.34 -12.28 20.47
N PRO A 71 -21.58 -11.34 19.61
CA PRO A 71 -20.74 -10.34 18.99
C PRO A 71 -20.52 -9.10 19.89
N LEU A 72 -19.45 -8.34 19.62
CA LEU A 72 -19.06 -7.21 20.44
C LEU A 72 -19.13 -5.87 19.72
N PRO A 73 -20.20 -5.11 19.87
CA PRO A 73 -20.21 -3.76 19.35
C PRO A 73 -19.60 -2.69 20.28
N TRP A 74 -19.23 -3.02 21.52
CA TRP A 74 -18.79 -2.04 22.52
C TRP A 74 -17.51 -2.47 23.24
N ARG A 75 -16.64 -1.47 23.58
CA ARG A 75 -15.39 -1.72 24.32
C ARG A 75 -15.61 -2.32 25.71
N ASN A 76 -16.69 -1.94 26.39
CA ASN A 76 -17.02 -2.46 27.72
C ASN A 76 -17.60 -3.89 27.67
N GLY A 77 -17.69 -4.49 26.51
CA GLY A 77 -18.23 -5.82 26.36
C GLY A 77 -19.75 -5.89 26.30
N ASP A 78 -20.46 -4.79 26.47
CA ASP A 78 -21.90 -4.72 26.31
C ASP A 78 -22.23 -4.49 24.83
N GLY A 79 -23.29 -5.09 24.38
CA GLY A 79 -23.76 -4.88 23.02
C GLY A 79 -24.76 -5.91 22.58
N ALA A 80 -25.44 -5.61 21.48
CA ALA A 80 -26.40 -6.49 20.90
C ALA A 80 -25.77 -7.32 19.80
N SER A 81 -26.03 -8.61 19.82
CA SER A 81 -25.84 -9.46 18.66
C SER A 81 -26.78 -9.00 17.56
N VAL A 82 -26.23 -8.53 16.45
CA VAL A 82 -27.03 -8.11 15.30
C VAL A 82 -27.37 -9.29 14.45
N LEU A 83 -26.39 -10.09 14.11
CA LEU A 83 -26.52 -11.33 13.31
C LEU A 83 -25.40 -12.30 13.71
N GLY A 84 -25.75 -13.50 14.05
CA GLY A 84 -24.78 -14.58 14.17
C GLY A 84 -24.75 -15.43 12.90
N PRO A 85 -23.72 -16.26 12.69
CA PRO A 85 -22.51 -16.37 13.45
C PRO A 85 -21.51 -15.27 13.11
N TRP A 86 -20.68 -14.90 14.08
CA TRP A 86 -19.63 -13.89 13.96
C TRP A 86 -18.36 -14.45 13.31
N ASN A 87 -17.71 -13.67 12.48
CA ASN A 87 -16.40 -14.01 11.92
C ASN A 87 -15.28 -13.56 12.88
N LYS A 88 -14.95 -14.39 13.85
CA LYS A 88 -13.94 -14.10 14.89
C LYS A 88 -12.54 -13.90 14.29
N GLU A 89 -12.20 -14.62 13.23
CA GLU A 89 -10.89 -14.49 12.59
C GLU A 89 -10.70 -13.12 11.96
N ARG A 90 -11.74 -12.55 11.37
CA ARG A 90 -11.70 -11.17 10.87
C ARG A 90 -11.50 -10.15 11.98
N SER A 91 -12.16 -10.33 13.11
CA SER A 91 -12.00 -9.46 14.26
C SER A 91 -10.59 -9.52 14.84
N ARG A 92 -9.96 -10.71 14.83
CA ARG A 92 -8.57 -10.88 15.24
C ARG A 92 -7.57 -10.24 14.28
N GLN A 93 -7.84 -10.32 12.98
CA GLN A 93 -6.99 -9.72 11.93
C GLN A 93 -7.09 -8.19 11.90
N ASN A 94 -8.24 -7.66 12.26
CA ASN A 94 -8.49 -6.23 12.24
C ASN A 94 -9.37 -5.83 13.44
N PRO A 95 -8.80 -5.79 14.63
CA PRO A 95 -9.53 -5.51 15.87
C PRO A 95 -10.20 -4.14 15.87
N ASP A 96 -9.66 -3.16 15.15
CA ASP A 96 -10.21 -1.82 15.10
C ASP A 96 -11.56 -1.73 14.37
N LEU A 97 -11.92 -2.72 13.56
CA LEU A 97 -13.30 -2.83 13.03
C LEU A 97 -14.33 -3.03 14.14
N VAL A 98 -13.93 -3.66 15.24
CA VAL A 98 -14.79 -4.02 16.36
C VAL A 98 -14.59 -3.05 17.52
N ARG A 99 -13.34 -2.61 17.72
CA ARG A 99 -12.91 -1.82 18.87
C ARG A 99 -11.88 -0.77 18.47
N PRO A 100 -12.30 0.28 17.76
CA PRO A 100 -11.39 1.35 17.39
C PRO A 100 -10.82 2.01 18.64
N PRO A 101 -9.55 2.44 18.63
CA PRO A 101 -8.97 3.21 19.72
C PRO A 101 -9.77 4.50 19.96
N SER A 102 -9.70 5.02 21.18
CA SER A 102 -10.44 6.24 21.55
C SER A 102 -10.00 7.49 20.80
N THR A 103 -8.88 7.41 20.10
CA THR A 103 -8.34 8.47 19.24
C THR A 103 -8.94 8.46 17.83
N ASP A 104 -9.59 7.37 17.42
CA ASP A 104 -10.29 7.33 16.14
C ASP A 104 -11.51 8.23 16.17
N HIS A 105 -11.68 9.03 15.10
CA HIS A 105 -12.77 9.97 14.98
C HIS A 105 -13.10 10.27 13.51
N GLY A 106 -14.34 10.65 13.24
CA GLY A 106 -14.79 11.02 11.89
C GLY A 106 -15.07 9.82 10.99
N ASN A 107 -15.04 10.05 9.69
CA ASN A 107 -15.38 9.07 8.65
C ASN A 107 -14.25 8.97 7.62
N LEU A 108 -13.11 8.45 8.01
CA LEU A 108 -12.07 8.10 7.05
C LEU A 108 -12.50 6.84 6.29
N ASP A 109 -12.32 6.86 4.97
CA ASP A 109 -12.61 5.70 4.13
C ASP A 109 -11.74 4.49 4.51
N ASN A 110 -12.12 3.30 4.01
CA ASN A 110 -11.31 2.12 4.24
C ASN A 110 -9.97 2.23 3.48
N MET A 111 -8.87 2.12 4.22
CA MET A 111 -7.50 2.18 3.71
C MET A 111 -6.79 0.83 3.75
N ARG A 112 -7.53 -0.26 3.94
CA ARG A 112 -6.98 -1.60 4.08
C ARG A 112 -7.70 -2.62 3.19
N TRP A 113 -6.92 -3.47 2.55
CA TRP A 113 -7.40 -4.65 1.83
C TRP A 113 -6.47 -5.85 2.05
N SER A 114 -7.01 -7.05 2.00
CA SER A 114 -6.18 -8.26 2.01
C SER A 114 -6.23 -8.94 0.66
N PHE A 115 -5.08 -9.32 0.10
CA PHE A 115 -5.06 -10.15 -1.12
C PHE A 115 -5.79 -11.49 -0.93
N ALA A 116 -5.96 -11.96 0.31
CA ALA A 116 -6.76 -13.14 0.60
C ALA A 116 -8.25 -12.97 0.24
N ASP A 117 -8.73 -11.73 0.15
CA ASP A 117 -10.11 -11.41 -0.23
C ASP A 117 -10.27 -11.09 -1.72
N SER A 118 -9.15 -10.96 -2.46
CA SER A 118 -9.19 -10.73 -3.89
C SER A 118 -9.58 -11.99 -4.65
N HIS A 119 -10.36 -11.80 -5.73
CA HIS A 119 -10.64 -12.89 -6.65
C HIS A 119 -9.34 -13.42 -7.24
N ILE A 120 -9.20 -14.75 -7.29
CA ILE A 120 -8.04 -15.41 -7.86
C ILE A 120 -8.38 -16.00 -9.23
N ARG A 121 -7.59 -15.66 -10.25
CA ARG A 121 -7.59 -16.30 -11.55
C ARG A 121 -6.56 -17.42 -11.53
N ILE A 122 -7.01 -18.65 -11.74
CA ILE A 122 -6.15 -19.85 -11.73
C ILE A 122 -5.99 -20.35 -13.16
N GLU A 123 -4.75 -20.55 -13.57
CA GLU A 123 -4.35 -21.04 -14.87
C GLU A 123 -3.47 -22.30 -14.74
N GLU A 124 -3.19 -22.97 -15.86
CA GLU A 124 -2.29 -24.12 -15.85
C GLU A 124 -0.85 -23.71 -15.52
N GLY A 125 -0.43 -23.98 -14.30
CA GLY A 125 0.91 -23.69 -13.78
C GLY A 125 1.08 -22.34 -13.09
N GLY A 126 -0.01 -21.64 -12.78
CA GLY A 126 0.09 -20.39 -12.03
C GLY A 126 -1.23 -19.80 -11.63
N TRP A 127 -1.17 -18.70 -10.93
CA TRP A 127 -2.35 -17.92 -10.56
C TRP A 127 -2.00 -16.43 -10.40
N THR A 128 -3.03 -15.61 -10.44
CA THR A 128 -2.94 -14.18 -10.20
C THR A 128 -4.16 -13.69 -9.41
N ARG A 129 -3.96 -12.63 -8.64
CA ARG A 129 -5.01 -11.88 -7.94
C ARG A 129 -4.61 -10.42 -7.85
N GLN A 130 -5.57 -9.52 -7.86
CA GLN A 130 -5.31 -8.09 -7.94
C GLN A 130 -6.00 -7.31 -6.83
N THR A 131 -5.45 -6.15 -6.53
CA THR A 131 -6.05 -5.09 -5.70
C THR A 131 -5.97 -3.78 -6.48
N THR A 132 -7.12 -3.31 -6.92
CA THR A 132 -7.29 -2.09 -7.72
C THR A 132 -8.31 -1.18 -7.02
N VAL A 133 -8.70 -0.09 -7.67
CA VAL A 133 -9.82 0.75 -7.16
C VAL A 133 -11.14 -0.02 -6.99
N ARG A 134 -11.29 -1.20 -7.59
CA ARG A 134 -12.50 -2.03 -7.44
C ARG A 134 -12.56 -2.70 -6.08
N GLU A 135 -11.42 -3.22 -5.60
CA GLU A 135 -11.27 -3.88 -4.32
C GLU A 135 -11.05 -2.87 -3.19
N LEU A 136 -10.23 -1.85 -3.45
CA LEU A 136 -9.87 -0.79 -2.49
C LEU A 136 -10.05 0.57 -3.15
N GLY A 137 -11.21 1.19 -2.95
CA GLY A 137 -11.62 2.44 -3.61
C GLY A 137 -10.68 3.63 -3.40
N THR A 138 -9.84 3.58 -2.38
CA THR A 138 -8.80 4.58 -2.09
C THR A 138 -7.50 4.37 -2.88
N SER A 139 -7.31 3.20 -3.53
CA SER A 139 -6.12 2.88 -4.34
C SER A 139 -6.18 3.49 -5.73
N VAL A 140 -6.22 4.82 -5.81
CA VAL A 140 -6.45 5.54 -7.08
C VAL A 140 -5.19 5.74 -7.92
N GLU A 141 -4.02 5.83 -7.28
CA GLU A 141 -2.76 6.10 -7.97
C GLU A 141 -2.05 4.82 -8.41
N LEU A 142 -2.18 3.74 -7.66
CA LEU A 142 -1.49 2.47 -7.91
C LEU A 142 -2.46 1.29 -7.83
N ALA A 143 -2.17 0.25 -8.60
CA ALA A 143 -2.80 -1.06 -8.46
C ALA A 143 -1.75 -2.13 -8.20
N GLY A 144 -2.09 -3.13 -7.38
CA GLY A 144 -1.22 -4.26 -7.07
C GLY A 144 -1.73 -5.57 -7.65
N VAL A 145 -0.82 -6.40 -8.14
CA VAL A 145 -1.11 -7.78 -8.57
C VAL A 145 -0.13 -8.72 -7.88
N ASN A 146 -0.65 -9.73 -7.22
CA ASN A 146 0.16 -10.83 -6.71
C ASN A 146 0.04 -12.01 -7.66
N MET A 147 1.16 -12.47 -8.19
CA MET A 147 1.23 -13.55 -9.19
C MET A 147 2.18 -14.65 -8.76
N ARG A 148 1.83 -15.89 -9.10
CA ARG A 148 2.69 -17.07 -8.93
C ARG A 148 2.80 -17.84 -10.24
N LEU A 149 4.03 -18.21 -10.59
CA LEU A 149 4.35 -19.09 -11.71
C LEU A 149 5.08 -20.33 -11.19
N GLU A 150 4.67 -21.50 -11.63
CA GLU A 150 5.40 -22.75 -11.38
C GLU A 150 6.66 -22.83 -12.24
N HIS A 151 7.48 -23.87 -12.02
CA HIS A 151 8.73 -24.09 -12.76
C HIS A 151 8.51 -24.22 -14.26
N GLY A 152 9.15 -23.34 -15.02
CA GLY A 152 9.06 -23.32 -16.50
C GLY A 152 7.81 -22.64 -17.04
N VAL A 153 6.86 -22.27 -16.20
CA VAL A 153 5.66 -21.57 -16.60
C VAL A 153 5.96 -20.15 -17.03
N ILE A 154 5.30 -19.71 -18.08
CA ILE A 154 5.49 -18.40 -18.71
C ILE A 154 4.24 -17.56 -18.52
N ARG A 155 4.41 -16.34 -17.99
CA ARG A 155 3.49 -15.23 -18.24
C ARG A 155 3.78 -14.74 -19.65
N GLU A 156 2.81 -14.87 -20.52
CA GLU A 156 2.92 -14.68 -21.96
C GLU A 156 3.58 -13.36 -22.36
N LEU A 157 4.18 -13.30 -23.55
CA LEU A 157 4.66 -12.08 -24.18
C LEU A 157 3.52 -11.08 -24.31
N HIS A 158 3.65 -9.92 -23.66
CA HIS A 158 2.60 -8.93 -23.56
C HIS A 158 3.16 -7.52 -23.35
N TRP A 159 2.29 -6.54 -23.42
CA TRP A 159 2.54 -5.16 -23.02
C TRP A 159 1.26 -4.53 -22.51
N HIS A 160 1.38 -3.43 -21.81
CA HIS A 160 0.27 -2.64 -21.28
C HIS A 160 0.62 -1.15 -21.32
N LYS A 161 -0.39 -0.31 -21.17
CA LYS A 161 -0.22 1.15 -21.21
C LYS A 161 0.36 1.73 -19.91
N GLU A 162 0.19 1.04 -18.80
CA GLU A 162 0.76 1.37 -17.52
C GLU A 162 2.24 0.97 -17.45
N ALA A 163 3.02 1.69 -16.65
CA ALA A 163 4.32 1.18 -16.23
C ALA A 163 4.14 0.07 -15.18
N GLU A 164 4.99 -0.93 -15.22
CA GLU A 164 5.03 -2.04 -14.27
C GLU A 164 6.30 -1.98 -13.42
N TRP A 165 6.15 -1.94 -12.12
CA TRP A 165 7.19 -2.15 -11.13
C TRP A 165 6.92 -3.47 -10.41
N ALA A 166 7.96 -4.22 -10.03
CA ALA A 166 7.75 -5.48 -9.34
C ALA A 166 8.81 -5.80 -8.30
N TYR A 167 8.40 -6.63 -7.32
CA TYR A 167 9.25 -7.17 -6.26
C TYR A 167 9.09 -8.69 -6.18
N VAL A 168 10.21 -9.43 -6.22
CA VAL A 168 10.20 -10.90 -6.08
C VAL A 168 9.99 -11.26 -4.61
N LEU A 169 8.87 -11.90 -4.31
CA LEU A 169 8.50 -12.33 -2.96
C LEU A 169 9.17 -13.62 -2.56
N ASP A 170 9.23 -14.60 -3.50
CA ASP A 170 9.85 -15.89 -3.29
C ASP A 170 10.27 -16.53 -4.62
N GLY A 171 11.31 -17.38 -4.58
CA GLY A 171 11.84 -18.07 -5.75
C GLY A 171 12.67 -17.19 -6.67
N GLU A 172 12.78 -17.63 -7.94
CA GLU A 172 13.54 -16.97 -8.99
C GLU A 172 12.70 -16.85 -10.26
N VAL A 173 12.79 -15.72 -10.95
CA VAL A 173 12.05 -15.42 -12.18
C VAL A 173 12.99 -14.88 -13.25
N ARG A 174 12.84 -15.35 -14.49
CA ARG A 174 13.44 -14.74 -15.66
C ARG A 174 12.55 -13.69 -16.22
N VAL A 175 13.10 -12.50 -16.44
CA VAL A 175 12.41 -11.40 -17.11
C VAL A 175 13.07 -11.17 -18.46
N THR A 176 12.23 -10.92 -19.50
CA THR A 176 12.70 -10.52 -20.82
C THR A 176 11.98 -9.28 -21.28
N ALA A 177 12.66 -8.38 -21.98
CA ALA A 177 12.05 -7.16 -22.51
C ALA A 177 12.74 -6.73 -23.80
N LEU A 178 12.03 -5.91 -24.58
CA LEU A 178 12.58 -5.21 -25.73
C LEU A 178 12.46 -3.69 -25.46
N ASP A 179 13.58 -2.98 -25.56
CA ASP A 179 13.57 -1.54 -25.37
C ASP A 179 13.09 -0.77 -26.61
N TYR A 180 12.89 0.55 -26.48
CA TYR A 180 12.40 1.42 -27.54
C TYR A 180 13.32 1.50 -28.78
N GLU A 181 14.61 1.10 -28.63
CA GLU A 181 15.61 1.13 -29.69
C GLU A 181 15.82 -0.27 -30.32
N GLY A 182 15.00 -1.25 -29.91
CA GLY A 182 15.06 -2.63 -30.37
C GLY A 182 16.18 -3.44 -29.72
N GLY A 183 16.69 -3.00 -28.58
CA GLY A 183 17.65 -3.75 -27.76
C GLY A 183 16.93 -4.77 -26.86
N ASN A 184 17.40 -6.04 -26.88
CA ASN A 184 16.84 -7.07 -26.02
C ASN A 184 17.45 -6.99 -24.61
N PHE A 185 16.63 -7.31 -23.63
CA PHE A 185 17.01 -7.44 -22.23
C PHE A 185 16.57 -8.81 -21.71
N ILE A 186 17.43 -9.46 -20.94
CA ILE A 186 17.14 -10.71 -20.23
C ILE A 186 17.93 -10.74 -18.94
N ASP A 187 17.27 -11.09 -17.82
CA ASP A 187 17.89 -11.20 -16.51
C ASP A 187 17.14 -12.21 -15.64
N ASP A 188 17.86 -12.86 -14.72
CA ASP A 188 17.30 -13.74 -13.70
C ASP A 188 17.33 -13.05 -12.35
N LEU A 189 16.15 -12.99 -11.70
CA LEU A 189 15.90 -12.28 -10.47
C LEU A 189 15.49 -13.24 -9.37
N LYS A 190 15.90 -12.94 -8.15
CA LYS A 190 15.59 -13.70 -6.93
C LYS A 190 14.85 -12.85 -5.92
N LYS A 191 14.38 -13.49 -4.84
CA LYS A 191 13.72 -12.81 -3.73
C LYS A 191 14.41 -11.49 -3.35
N GLY A 192 13.65 -10.41 -3.31
CA GLY A 192 14.08 -9.05 -2.97
C GLY A 192 14.62 -8.23 -4.14
N ASP A 193 14.72 -8.82 -5.31
CA ASP A 193 15.07 -8.11 -6.53
C ASP A 193 13.84 -7.45 -7.15
N LEU A 194 14.09 -6.39 -7.92
CA LEU A 194 13.08 -5.57 -8.58
C LEU A 194 13.24 -5.61 -10.09
N TRP A 195 12.13 -5.39 -10.80
CA TRP A 195 12.16 -4.92 -12.19
C TRP A 195 11.22 -3.74 -12.39
N TYR A 196 11.46 -2.99 -13.45
CA TYR A 196 10.59 -1.92 -13.88
C TYR A 196 10.53 -1.88 -15.40
N PHE A 197 9.33 -1.98 -15.93
CA PHE A 197 9.04 -1.82 -17.35
C PHE A 197 8.24 -0.52 -17.57
N PRO A 198 8.83 0.47 -18.27
CA PRO A 198 8.06 1.64 -18.69
C PRO A 198 6.85 1.26 -19.54
N SER A 199 5.86 2.14 -19.60
CA SER A 199 4.66 2.00 -20.42
C SER A 199 4.99 1.52 -21.86
N GLY A 200 4.26 0.50 -22.31
CA GLY A 200 4.36 -0.04 -23.69
C GLY A 200 5.58 -0.91 -23.99
N ILE A 201 6.46 -1.16 -23.03
CA ILE A 201 7.59 -2.09 -23.21
C ILE A 201 7.06 -3.53 -23.28
N PRO A 202 7.27 -4.26 -24.40
CA PRO A 202 6.89 -5.66 -24.49
C PRO A 202 7.84 -6.52 -23.66
N HIS A 203 7.27 -7.44 -22.89
CA HIS A 203 8.01 -8.27 -21.95
C HIS A 203 7.36 -9.63 -21.72
N SER A 204 8.06 -10.52 -21.01
CA SER A 204 7.54 -11.79 -20.53
C SER A 204 8.28 -12.23 -19.27
N LEU A 205 7.63 -13.10 -18.48
CA LEU A 205 8.16 -13.63 -17.23
C LEU A 205 8.15 -15.15 -17.27
N GLN A 206 9.16 -15.80 -16.70
CA GLN A 206 9.21 -17.26 -16.58
C GLN A 206 9.67 -17.69 -15.20
N GLY A 207 8.91 -18.58 -14.55
CA GLY A 207 9.27 -19.17 -13.27
C GLY A 207 10.49 -20.08 -13.40
N LEU A 208 11.52 -19.87 -12.60
CA LEU A 208 12.77 -20.64 -12.65
C LEU A 208 12.89 -21.64 -11.50
N SER A 209 12.41 -21.31 -10.32
CA SER A 209 12.56 -22.14 -9.14
C SER A 209 11.75 -23.43 -9.21
N PRO A 210 12.30 -24.57 -8.75
CA PRO A 210 11.58 -25.84 -8.73
C PRO A 210 10.26 -25.82 -7.97
N ASN A 211 10.16 -24.96 -6.93
CA ASN A 211 8.96 -24.78 -6.11
C ASN A 211 8.06 -23.62 -6.59
N GLY A 212 8.35 -23.08 -7.77
CA GLY A 212 7.65 -21.92 -8.31
C GLY A 212 8.25 -20.59 -7.82
N THR A 213 7.71 -19.50 -8.37
CA THR A 213 8.11 -18.14 -8.08
C THR A 213 6.89 -17.30 -7.80
N GLU A 214 6.95 -16.45 -6.77
CA GLU A 214 5.89 -15.53 -6.41
C GLU A 214 6.43 -14.10 -6.40
N PHE A 215 5.66 -13.15 -6.93
CA PHE A 215 6.04 -11.76 -7.00
C PHE A 215 4.83 -10.83 -6.89
N LEU A 216 5.12 -9.60 -6.50
CA LEU A 216 4.20 -8.49 -6.45
C LEU A 216 4.48 -7.56 -7.64
N LEU A 217 3.46 -7.28 -8.44
CA LEU A 217 3.47 -6.30 -9.51
C LEU A 217 2.74 -5.04 -9.05
N ILE A 218 3.25 -3.88 -9.41
CA ILE A 218 2.63 -2.58 -9.14
C ILE A 218 2.54 -1.81 -10.44
N PHE A 219 1.33 -1.35 -10.74
CA PHE A 219 1.00 -0.55 -11.92
C PHE A 219 0.70 0.89 -11.51
N ASP A 220 1.17 1.86 -12.27
CA ASP A 220 1.05 3.29 -11.99
C ASP A 220 -0.32 3.90 -12.36
N ASP A 221 -1.37 3.08 -12.27
CA ASP A 221 -2.78 3.46 -12.42
C ASP A 221 -3.65 2.55 -11.55
N GLY A 222 -4.36 3.10 -10.58
CA GLY A 222 -5.27 2.35 -9.72
C GLY A 222 -6.42 1.65 -10.45
N SER A 223 -6.73 2.08 -11.68
CA SER A 223 -7.74 1.47 -12.55
C SER A 223 -7.21 0.35 -13.43
N PHE A 224 -5.95 -0.04 -13.26
CA PHE A 224 -5.35 -1.16 -14.00
C PHE A 224 -6.26 -2.40 -13.98
N SER A 225 -6.26 -3.14 -15.07
CA SER A 225 -6.94 -4.44 -15.17
C SER A 225 -6.09 -5.37 -16.02
N GLU A 226 -5.84 -6.57 -15.51
CA GLU A 226 -5.16 -7.61 -16.30
C GLU A 226 -5.90 -7.99 -17.58
N GLU A 227 -7.23 -7.81 -17.61
CA GLU A 227 -8.05 -8.02 -18.81
C GLU A 227 -7.77 -6.99 -19.91
N SER A 228 -7.13 -5.87 -19.59
CA SER A 228 -6.74 -4.81 -20.53
C SER A 228 -5.29 -4.95 -21.04
N THR A 229 -4.62 -6.05 -20.72
CA THR A 229 -3.26 -6.34 -21.18
C THR A 229 -3.27 -6.79 -22.65
N PHE A 230 -2.36 -6.25 -23.45
CA PHE A 230 -2.19 -6.64 -24.86
C PHE A 230 -1.32 -7.89 -24.94
N VAL A 231 -1.93 -9.02 -25.20
CA VAL A 231 -1.28 -10.34 -25.21
C VAL A 231 -0.99 -10.76 -26.66
N LEU A 232 0.21 -11.28 -26.91
CA LEU A 232 0.66 -11.64 -28.26
C LEU A 232 -0.26 -12.62 -28.97
N THR A 233 -0.67 -13.70 -28.30
CA THR A 233 -1.50 -14.73 -28.93
C THR A 233 -2.90 -14.21 -29.23
N ASP A 234 -3.45 -13.35 -28.40
CA ASP A 234 -4.74 -12.71 -28.64
C ASP A 234 -4.68 -11.77 -29.84
N TRP A 235 -3.62 -10.96 -29.94
CA TRP A 235 -3.42 -10.09 -31.12
C TRP A 235 -3.32 -10.90 -32.41
N LEU A 236 -2.54 -11.98 -32.42
CA LEU A 236 -2.41 -12.83 -33.60
C LEU A 236 -3.71 -13.57 -33.94
N ALA A 237 -4.46 -14.01 -32.96
CA ALA A 237 -5.77 -14.65 -33.11
C ALA A 237 -6.80 -13.72 -33.83
N HIS A 238 -6.69 -12.41 -33.57
CA HIS A 238 -7.55 -11.38 -34.16
C HIS A 238 -6.95 -10.69 -35.43
N THR A 239 -5.84 -11.25 -35.95
CA THR A 239 -5.19 -10.74 -37.16
C THR A 239 -5.40 -11.72 -38.34
N PRO A 240 -5.87 -11.28 -39.50
CA PRO A 240 -6.01 -12.17 -40.68
C PRO A 240 -4.69 -12.88 -41.00
N LYS A 241 -4.71 -14.19 -41.15
CA LYS A 241 -3.52 -15.02 -41.44
C LYS A 241 -2.70 -14.51 -42.60
N SER A 242 -3.36 -14.00 -43.67
CA SER A 242 -2.69 -13.41 -44.83
C SER A 242 -1.87 -12.14 -44.46
N VAL A 243 -2.30 -11.40 -43.45
CA VAL A 243 -1.57 -10.23 -42.96
C VAL A 243 -0.35 -10.66 -42.17
N ILE A 244 -0.51 -11.67 -41.28
CA ILE A 244 0.61 -12.26 -40.52
C ILE A 244 1.67 -12.80 -41.50
N ALA A 245 1.24 -13.59 -42.50
CA ALA A 245 2.11 -14.15 -43.52
C ALA A 245 2.91 -13.07 -44.27
N LYS A 246 2.26 -11.97 -44.67
CA LYS A 246 2.91 -10.80 -45.29
C LYS A 246 3.91 -10.13 -44.35
N ASN A 247 3.54 -9.95 -43.10
CA ASN A 247 4.40 -9.28 -42.10
C ASN A 247 5.74 -10.02 -41.92
N PHE A 248 5.68 -11.35 -41.84
CA PHE A 248 6.86 -12.19 -41.64
C PHE A 248 7.51 -12.67 -42.94
N ASN A 249 6.92 -12.38 -44.09
CA ASN A 249 7.36 -12.85 -45.42
C ASN A 249 7.49 -14.39 -45.46
N LEU A 250 6.45 -15.07 -44.97
CA LEU A 250 6.35 -16.54 -44.89
C LEU A 250 5.04 -17.00 -45.53
N ALA A 251 4.97 -18.28 -45.92
CA ALA A 251 3.74 -18.89 -46.43
C ALA A 251 2.67 -18.94 -45.32
N PRO A 252 1.38 -18.72 -45.62
CA PRO A 252 0.29 -18.70 -44.65
C PRO A 252 0.19 -19.98 -43.78
N GLU A 253 0.54 -21.13 -44.34
CA GLU A 253 0.45 -22.44 -43.71
C GLU A 253 1.39 -22.57 -42.49
N VAL A 254 2.45 -21.74 -42.43
CA VAL A 254 3.35 -21.68 -41.25
C VAL A 254 2.60 -21.27 -40.01
N PHE A 255 1.50 -20.57 -40.14
CA PHE A 255 0.68 -19.99 -39.05
C PHE A 255 -0.59 -20.80 -38.76
N ASP A 256 -0.72 -22.04 -39.29
CA ASP A 256 -1.93 -22.85 -39.13
C ASP A 256 -2.19 -23.29 -37.69
N HIS A 257 -1.13 -23.34 -36.87
CA HIS A 257 -1.17 -23.83 -35.48
C HIS A 257 -0.83 -22.77 -34.43
N ILE A 258 -0.85 -21.47 -34.79
CA ILE A 258 -0.77 -20.46 -33.75
C ILE A 258 -2.06 -20.51 -32.91
N PRO A 259 -1.97 -20.14 -31.60
CA PRO A 259 -3.15 -20.18 -30.71
C PRO A 259 -4.28 -19.30 -31.25
N GLU A 260 -5.53 -19.80 -31.11
CA GLU A 260 -6.75 -19.07 -31.46
C GLU A 260 -7.31 -18.23 -30.28
N LYS A 261 -6.66 -18.31 -29.11
CA LYS A 261 -7.02 -17.62 -27.89
C LYS A 261 -5.76 -17.21 -27.14
N GLU A 262 -5.89 -16.24 -26.26
CA GLU A 262 -4.82 -15.91 -25.32
C GLU A 262 -4.37 -17.12 -24.51
N LYS A 263 -3.09 -17.21 -24.26
CA LYS A 263 -2.51 -18.22 -23.36
C LYS A 263 -2.34 -17.71 -21.94
N TYR A 264 -2.13 -16.44 -21.76
CA TYR A 264 -2.00 -15.69 -20.53
C TYR A 264 -0.88 -16.22 -19.61
N ILE A 265 -1.10 -17.34 -18.88
CA ILE A 265 -0.12 -18.11 -18.10
C ILE A 265 -0.18 -19.54 -18.60
N PHE A 266 0.95 -20.10 -18.99
CA PHE A 266 1.00 -21.43 -19.58
C PHE A 266 2.32 -22.15 -19.35
N GLN A 267 2.30 -23.49 -19.37
CA GLN A 267 3.48 -24.30 -19.24
C GLN A 267 4.40 -24.13 -20.44
N GLY A 268 5.59 -23.57 -20.21
CA GLY A 268 6.67 -23.51 -21.17
C GLY A 268 7.62 -24.71 -21.08
N ARG A 269 8.69 -24.68 -21.85
CA ARG A 269 9.77 -25.64 -21.72
C ARG A 269 10.59 -25.36 -20.46
N LYS A 270 11.32 -26.38 -19.98
CA LYS A 270 12.25 -26.18 -18.87
C LYS A 270 13.27 -25.10 -19.23
N PRO A 271 13.42 -24.05 -18.39
CA PRO A 271 14.34 -22.96 -18.67
C PRO A 271 15.81 -23.43 -18.67
N GLY A 272 16.54 -22.97 -19.67
CA GLY A 272 17.99 -23.13 -19.73
C GLY A 272 18.74 -22.00 -19.03
N SER A 273 20.05 -21.90 -19.21
CA SER A 273 20.80 -20.74 -18.77
C SER A 273 20.49 -19.53 -19.65
N ILE A 274 20.67 -18.29 -19.13
CA ILE A 274 20.53 -17.07 -19.92
C ILE A 274 21.33 -17.17 -21.23
N LYS A 275 22.55 -17.66 -21.16
CA LYS A 275 23.45 -17.84 -22.34
C LYS A 275 22.84 -18.73 -23.41
N ASP A 276 22.06 -19.73 -23.03
CA ASP A 276 21.43 -20.65 -23.97
C ASP A 276 20.18 -20.06 -24.62
N GLU A 277 19.49 -19.17 -23.90
CA GLU A 277 18.20 -18.59 -24.29
C GLU A 277 18.27 -17.16 -24.81
N GLU A 278 19.40 -16.47 -24.65
CA GLU A 278 19.61 -15.17 -25.30
C GLU A 278 19.33 -15.23 -26.80
N PRO A 279 18.59 -14.26 -27.34
CA PRO A 279 18.36 -14.18 -28.78
C PRO A 279 19.68 -14.15 -29.54
N ARG A 280 19.78 -14.95 -30.62
CA ARG A 280 20.99 -15.05 -31.46
C ARG A 280 20.67 -14.62 -32.88
N GLY A 281 21.48 -13.74 -33.43
CA GLY A 281 21.35 -13.26 -34.78
C GLY A 281 22.25 -12.07 -35.07
N LYS A 282 22.52 -11.81 -36.35
CA LYS A 282 23.41 -10.70 -36.77
C LYS A 282 22.87 -9.32 -36.40
N GLN A 283 21.57 -9.19 -36.20
CA GLN A 283 20.88 -7.92 -35.89
C GLN A 283 20.51 -7.78 -34.41
N VAL A 284 20.79 -8.80 -33.58
CA VAL A 284 20.44 -8.75 -32.15
C VAL A 284 21.34 -7.75 -31.44
N LYS A 285 20.72 -6.78 -30.78
CA LYS A 285 21.39 -5.76 -29.95
C LYS A 285 20.98 -5.99 -28.50
N LYS A 286 21.90 -5.81 -27.57
CA LYS A 286 21.58 -5.75 -26.15
C LYS A 286 21.01 -4.35 -25.82
N SER A 287 20.04 -4.32 -24.94
CA SER A 287 19.52 -3.07 -24.40
C SER A 287 20.63 -2.30 -23.67
N LYS A 288 20.63 -0.99 -23.84
CA LYS A 288 21.46 -0.08 -23.05
C LYS A 288 20.81 0.28 -21.72
N TYR A 289 19.53 -0.04 -21.55
CA TYR A 289 18.79 0.20 -20.32
C TYR A 289 18.87 -1.02 -19.43
N ASN A 290 18.98 -0.77 -18.12
CA ASN A 290 18.88 -1.78 -17.10
C ASN A 290 17.46 -1.73 -16.50
N PHE A 291 16.66 -2.77 -16.71
CA PHE A 291 15.29 -2.87 -16.22
C PHE A 291 15.18 -3.54 -14.85
N THR A 292 16.30 -3.91 -14.22
CA THR A 292 16.32 -4.65 -12.95
C THR A 292 17.16 -3.96 -11.91
N HIS A 293 16.86 -4.23 -10.62
CA HIS A 293 17.59 -3.65 -9.50
C HIS A 293 17.64 -4.62 -8.31
N ARG A 294 18.77 -4.69 -7.62
CA ARG A 294 18.99 -5.56 -6.46
C ARG A 294 18.77 -4.78 -5.17
N MET A 295 17.48 -4.64 -4.77
CA MET A 295 17.11 -3.79 -3.64
C MET A 295 17.72 -4.23 -2.32
N LEU A 296 17.75 -5.54 -2.04
CA LEU A 296 18.31 -6.04 -0.79
C LEU A 296 19.84 -6.01 -0.73
N ASP A 297 20.52 -5.87 -1.86
CA ASP A 297 21.97 -5.68 -1.92
C ASP A 297 22.39 -4.23 -1.60
N GLN A 298 21.44 -3.29 -1.56
CA GLN A 298 21.71 -1.91 -1.13
C GLN A 298 22.08 -1.87 0.35
N LYS A 299 22.99 -0.96 0.69
CA LYS A 299 23.28 -0.64 2.09
C LYS A 299 22.06 0.03 2.72
N PRO A 300 21.46 -0.55 3.78
CA PRO A 300 20.34 0.08 4.45
C PRO A 300 20.75 1.31 5.25
N LEU A 301 19.82 2.23 5.42
CA LEU A 301 19.83 3.21 6.50
C LEU A 301 19.47 2.46 7.79
N ILE A 302 20.40 2.38 8.74
CA ILE A 302 20.19 1.75 10.05
C ILE A 302 19.76 2.82 11.03
N THR A 303 18.72 2.52 11.80
CA THR A 303 18.16 3.39 12.85
C THR A 303 18.04 2.64 14.17
N SER A 304 17.63 3.29 15.25
CA SER A 304 17.49 2.65 16.57
C SER A 304 16.40 1.58 16.62
N GLY A 305 15.38 1.69 15.76
CA GLY A 305 14.22 0.79 15.73
C GLY A 305 14.15 -0.13 14.52
N GLY A 306 15.15 -0.10 13.62
CA GLY A 306 15.09 -0.92 12.42
C GLY A 306 15.99 -0.44 11.29
N GLN A 307 15.57 -0.71 10.06
CA GLN A 307 16.33 -0.32 8.87
C GLN A 307 15.42 -0.04 7.67
N VAL A 308 15.88 0.82 6.77
CA VAL A 308 15.17 1.18 5.54
C VAL A 308 16.12 1.14 4.33
N ARG A 309 15.63 0.66 3.20
CA ARG A 309 16.26 0.78 1.87
C ARG A 309 15.32 1.54 0.96
N ILE A 310 15.82 2.53 0.28
CA ILE A 310 15.02 3.33 -0.67
C ILE A 310 15.52 3.04 -2.08
N THR A 311 14.57 2.77 -2.98
CA THR A 311 14.82 2.63 -4.42
C THR A 311 13.94 3.62 -5.17
N ASP A 312 14.59 4.54 -5.86
CA ASP A 312 13.94 5.57 -6.65
C ASP A 312 14.76 5.88 -7.90
N SER A 313 14.39 6.90 -8.67
CA SER A 313 15.08 7.23 -9.93
C SER A 313 16.56 7.62 -9.75
N LYS A 314 17.05 7.87 -8.53
CA LYS A 314 18.44 8.20 -8.25
C LYS A 314 19.35 6.98 -8.30
N ASN A 315 18.86 5.83 -7.86
CA ASN A 315 19.60 4.57 -7.83
C ASN A 315 19.02 3.47 -8.74
N PHE A 316 17.81 3.68 -9.24
CA PHE A 316 17.17 2.86 -10.30
C PHE A 316 16.61 3.78 -11.40
N PRO A 317 17.47 4.34 -12.27
CA PRO A 317 17.13 5.45 -13.16
C PRO A 317 16.03 5.19 -14.17
N ILE A 318 15.73 3.93 -14.51
CA ILE A 318 14.64 3.57 -15.42
C ILE A 318 13.26 3.72 -14.74
N SER A 319 13.18 3.57 -13.43
CA SER A 319 11.92 3.71 -12.67
C SER A 319 11.54 5.18 -12.51
N LYS A 320 10.73 5.68 -13.46
CA LYS A 320 10.34 7.09 -13.53
C LYS A 320 9.01 7.41 -12.90
N THR A 321 8.17 6.39 -12.69
CA THR A 321 6.83 6.61 -12.15
C THR A 321 6.59 5.89 -10.82
N VAL A 322 7.55 5.05 -10.37
CA VAL A 322 7.42 4.32 -9.11
C VAL A 322 8.70 4.44 -8.29
N ALA A 323 8.57 4.91 -7.07
CA ALA A 323 9.58 4.85 -6.02
C ALA A 323 9.12 3.91 -4.91
N ALA A 324 10.04 3.27 -4.19
CA ALA A 324 9.71 2.37 -3.12
C ALA A 324 10.72 2.43 -1.96
N ALA A 325 10.25 2.14 -0.76
CA ALA A 325 11.08 1.83 0.39
C ALA A 325 10.78 0.43 0.91
N HIS A 326 11.81 -0.28 1.34
CA HIS A 326 11.73 -1.54 2.07
C HIS A 326 12.10 -1.27 3.52
N ALA A 327 11.13 -1.37 4.42
CA ALA A 327 11.28 -1.09 5.84
C ALA A 327 11.24 -2.36 6.66
N ILE A 328 12.11 -2.44 7.67
CA ILE A 328 12.08 -3.46 8.73
C ILE A 328 11.98 -2.73 10.05
N ILE A 329 10.90 -2.97 10.80
CA ILE A 329 10.56 -2.32 12.07
C ILE A 329 10.64 -3.38 13.17
N GLU A 330 11.55 -3.21 14.11
CA GLU A 330 11.76 -4.14 15.23
C GLU A 330 10.57 -4.14 16.21
N PRO A 331 10.34 -5.23 16.95
CA PRO A 331 9.28 -5.28 17.97
C PRO A 331 9.33 -4.09 18.94
N GLY A 332 8.18 -3.41 19.12
CA GLY A 332 8.05 -2.22 19.96
C GLY A 332 8.67 -0.94 19.36
N ALA A 333 9.07 -0.97 18.10
CA ALA A 333 9.50 0.21 17.36
C ALA A 333 8.37 0.76 16.49
N ILE A 334 8.54 2.00 16.05
CA ILE A 334 7.63 2.67 15.11
C ILE A 334 8.41 3.23 13.92
N ARG A 335 7.82 3.15 12.74
CA ARG A 335 8.08 4.10 11.64
C ARG A 335 7.48 5.42 12.09
N GLU A 336 8.31 6.45 12.21
CA GLU A 336 7.94 7.69 12.89
C GLU A 336 6.67 8.35 12.32
N MET A 337 6.12 9.32 13.05
CA MET A 337 5.03 10.15 12.56
C MET A 337 5.53 11.05 11.42
N HIS A 338 4.92 10.90 10.24
CA HIS A 338 5.34 11.57 9.02
C HIS A 338 4.18 11.68 8.02
N TRP A 339 4.43 12.33 6.89
CA TRP A 339 3.53 12.33 5.73
C TRP A 339 4.32 12.43 4.42
N HIS A 340 3.71 12.01 3.33
CA HIS A 340 4.26 12.09 1.99
C HIS A 340 3.60 13.24 1.22
N PRO A 341 4.37 14.27 0.78
CA PRO A 341 3.78 15.45 0.14
C PRO A 341 3.45 15.26 -1.34
N SER A 342 4.06 14.28 -2.01
CA SER A 342 4.07 14.17 -3.47
C SER A 342 3.17 13.08 -4.05
N ALA A 343 2.88 12.02 -3.30
CA ALA A 343 2.14 10.85 -3.78
C ALA A 343 1.40 10.17 -2.63
N ASP A 344 0.40 9.37 -2.97
CA ASP A 344 -0.19 8.42 -2.04
C ASP A 344 0.80 7.30 -1.75
N GLU A 345 0.82 6.80 -0.52
CA GLU A 345 1.55 5.59 -0.17
C GLU A 345 0.66 4.36 -0.42
N TRP A 346 1.20 3.39 -1.14
CA TRP A 346 0.67 2.05 -1.27
C TRP A 346 1.58 1.08 -0.52
N SER A 347 1.12 0.55 0.60
CA SER A 347 1.92 -0.31 1.46
C SER A 347 1.60 -1.78 1.23
N PHE A 348 2.61 -2.66 1.29
CA PHE A 348 2.43 -4.11 1.29
C PHE A 348 3.18 -4.73 2.46
N PHE A 349 2.47 -5.50 3.27
CA PHE A 349 3.03 -6.12 4.47
C PHE A 349 3.53 -7.52 4.15
N LEU A 350 4.84 -7.75 4.35
CA LEU A 350 5.54 -8.99 4.05
C LEU A 350 5.63 -9.90 5.27
N LYS A 351 5.77 -9.32 6.47
CA LYS A 351 5.98 -10.05 7.72
C LYS A 351 5.54 -9.24 8.93
N GLY A 352 5.22 -9.92 10.04
CA GLY A 352 4.90 -9.32 11.32
C GLY A 352 3.46 -8.81 11.43
N ARG A 353 3.18 -8.04 12.47
CA ARG A 353 1.89 -7.38 12.73
C ARG A 353 2.11 -5.90 12.93
N ALA A 354 1.48 -5.10 12.11
CA ALA A 354 1.60 -3.65 12.15
C ALA A 354 0.27 -2.99 12.49
N ARG A 355 0.34 -1.85 13.17
CA ARG A 355 -0.78 -0.94 13.39
C ARG A 355 -0.45 0.40 12.75
N VAL A 356 -1.36 0.92 11.95
CA VAL A 356 -1.21 2.21 11.28
C VAL A 356 -2.37 3.10 11.65
N THR A 357 -2.07 4.27 12.23
CA THR A 357 -3.08 5.31 12.42
C THR A 357 -2.86 6.38 11.37
N ILE A 358 -3.94 6.73 10.66
CA ILE A 358 -3.95 7.75 9.62
C ILE A 358 -4.78 8.92 10.10
N PHE A 359 -4.19 10.12 10.06
CA PHE A 359 -4.82 11.37 10.40
C PHE A 359 -5.10 12.18 9.13
N ALA A 360 -6.38 12.49 8.92
CA ALA A 360 -6.82 13.50 7.96
C ALA A 360 -7.14 14.80 8.70
N SER A 361 -7.42 15.88 8.01
CA SER A 361 -7.81 17.15 8.61
C SER A 361 -9.13 17.07 9.42
N GLU A 362 -9.48 18.12 10.12
CA GLU A 362 -10.76 18.28 10.87
C GLU A 362 -10.96 17.24 11.99
N GLY A 363 -9.87 16.76 12.60
CA GLY A 363 -9.91 15.78 13.68
C GLY A 363 -10.27 14.37 13.23
N THR A 364 -10.29 14.09 11.94
CA THR A 364 -10.58 12.76 11.41
C THR A 364 -9.33 11.89 11.51
N ALA A 365 -9.46 10.73 12.17
CA ALA A 365 -8.40 9.75 12.29
C ALA A 365 -8.99 8.34 12.33
N ARG A 366 -8.26 7.37 11.77
CA ARG A 366 -8.65 5.96 11.81
C ARG A 366 -7.43 5.06 11.88
N THR A 367 -7.57 3.99 12.64
CA THR A 367 -6.53 3.00 12.88
C THR A 367 -6.86 1.69 12.18
N PHE A 368 -5.83 1.06 11.62
CA PHE A 368 -5.92 -0.21 10.90
C PHE A 368 -4.80 -1.14 11.35
N ASP A 369 -5.12 -2.41 11.54
CA ASP A 369 -4.12 -3.46 11.75
C ASP A 369 -3.83 -4.21 10.45
N TYR A 370 -2.57 -4.58 10.25
CA TYR A 370 -2.08 -5.25 9.05
C TYR A 370 -1.29 -6.51 9.41
N VAL A 371 -1.46 -7.53 8.58
CA VAL A 371 -0.72 -8.80 8.62
C VAL A 371 -0.14 -9.11 7.24
N PRO A 372 0.75 -10.11 7.09
CA PRO A 372 1.33 -10.45 5.80
C PRO A 372 0.27 -10.70 4.71
N GLY A 373 0.47 -10.11 3.54
CA GLY A 373 -0.45 -10.17 2.41
C GLY A 373 -1.54 -9.09 2.41
N ASP A 374 -1.51 -8.19 3.38
CA ASP A 374 -2.39 -7.03 3.41
C ASP A 374 -1.79 -5.84 2.64
N VAL A 375 -2.69 -5.01 2.12
CA VAL A 375 -2.41 -3.76 1.41
C VAL A 375 -2.94 -2.61 2.25
N GLY A 376 -2.13 -1.56 2.40
CA GLY A 376 -2.49 -0.29 3.00
C GLY A 376 -2.44 0.85 1.99
N ILE A 377 -3.30 1.86 2.17
CA ILE A 377 -3.23 3.11 1.44
C ILE A 377 -3.15 4.25 2.45
N VAL A 378 -2.24 5.18 2.21
CA VAL A 378 -2.23 6.47 2.90
C VAL A 378 -2.25 7.59 1.85
N PRO A 379 -3.36 8.31 1.71
CA PRO A 379 -3.42 9.43 0.79
C PRO A 379 -2.37 10.50 1.13
N ARG A 380 -1.82 11.12 0.11
CA ARG A 380 -0.80 12.17 0.28
C ARG A 380 -1.24 13.26 1.26
N ASN A 381 -0.29 13.80 2.00
CA ASN A 381 -0.45 14.80 3.05
C ASN A 381 -1.21 14.32 4.30
N MET A 382 -1.69 13.08 4.37
CA MET A 382 -2.24 12.54 5.60
C MET A 382 -1.11 12.10 6.53
N GLY A 383 -1.12 12.63 7.76
CA GLY A 383 -0.16 12.25 8.79
C GLY A 383 -0.40 10.82 9.24
N HIS A 384 0.67 10.02 9.37
CA HIS A 384 0.55 8.63 9.80
C HIS A 384 1.82 8.13 10.47
N PHE A 385 1.73 6.96 11.06
CA PHE A 385 2.85 6.19 11.59
C PHE A 385 2.53 4.70 11.49
N VAL A 386 3.58 3.87 11.53
CA VAL A 386 3.44 2.41 11.55
C VAL A 386 4.07 1.88 12.84
N GLU A 387 3.31 1.22 13.68
CA GLU A 387 3.77 0.60 14.91
C GLU A 387 3.89 -0.91 14.73
N ASN A 388 5.00 -1.49 15.18
CA ASN A 388 5.10 -2.94 15.30
C ASN A 388 4.46 -3.37 16.61
N ILE A 389 3.28 -3.98 16.52
CA ILE A 389 2.50 -4.50 17.65
C ILE A 389 2.71 -5.99 17.89
N GLY A 390 3.63 -6.63 17.16
CA GLY A 390 3.94 -8.05 17.27
C GLY A 390 5.25 -8.34 18.00
N ASP A 391 5.57 -9.63 18.11
CA ASP A 391 6.79 -10.14 18.75
C ASP A 391 7.93 -10.40 17.75
N GLU A 392 7.67 -10.23 16.45
CA GLU A 392 8.65 -10.35 15.38
C GLU A 392 8.75 -9.06 14.57
N PRO A 393 9.86 -8.83 13.82
CA PRO A 393 9.98 -7.65 12.99
C PRO A 393 8.84 -7.55 11.98
N VAL A 394 8.30 -6.34 11.80
CA VAL A 394 7.46 -6.00 10.66
C VAL A 394 8.38 -5.74 9.47
N GLU A 395 8.12 -6.40 8.36
CA GLU A 395 8.75 -6.16 7.07
C GLU A 395 7.68 -5.68 6.09
N MET A 396 7.90 -4.53 5.45
CA MET A 396 6.93 -3.93 4.56
C MET A 396 7.58 -3.16 3.41
N LEU A 397 6.82 -2.99 2.35
CA LEU A 397 7.13 -2.09 1.24
C LEU A 397 6.23 -0.87 1.33
N GLU A 398 6.82 0.32 1.23
CA GLU A 398 6.13 1.60 1.01
C GLU A 398 6.37 1.96 -0.47
N ILE A 399 5.31 2.09 -1.27
CA ILE A 399 5.39 2.25 -2.73
C ILE A 399 4.62 3.49 -3.14
N PHE A 400 5.20 4.30 -4.04
CA PHE A 400 4.71 5.62 -4.38
C PHE A 400 4.65 5.80 -5.89
N ARG A 401 3.59 6.41 -6.39
CA ARG A 401 3.56 6.90 -7.77
C ARG A 401 4.38 8.19 -7.89
N ALA A 402 5.68 8.04 -7.91
CA ALA A 402 6.64 9.13 -7.94
C ALA A 402 7.97 8.67 -8.54
N ASP A 403 8.79 9.60 -9.02
CA ASP A 403 10.16 9.33 -9.45
C ASP A 403 11.15 9.32 -8.28
N GLU A 404 10.82 10.00 -7.18
CA GLU A 404 11.65 10.09 -5.97
C GLU A 404 10.82 9.83 -4.72
N PHE A 405 11.42 9.11 -3.78
CA PHE A 405 10.89 8.96 -2.42
C PHE A 405 11.00 10.27 -1.66
N ARG A 406 9.90 10.75 -1.07
CA ARG A 406 9.86 11.97 -0.27
C ARG A 406 8.94 11.79 0.92
N ASP A 407 9.47 12.08 2.11
CA ASP A 407 8.68 12.18 3.34
C ASP A 407 9.02 13.45 4.13
N ILE A 408 8.11 13.86 5.00
CA ILE A 408 8.32 14.93 5.96
C ILE A 408 8.06 14.36 7.35
N SER A 409 9.14 14.27 8.12
CA SER A 409 9.13 13.81 9.51
C SER A 409 8.55 14.88 10.44
N LEU A 410 7.61 14.48 11.30
CA LEU A 410 7.11 15.34 12.36
C LEU A 410 8.24 15.78 13.31
N PHE A 411 9.11 14.83 13.67
CA PHE A 411 10.24 15.11 14.55
C PHE A 411 11.18 16.17 13.96
N LYS A 412 11.51 16.00 12.66
CA LYS A 412 12.36 16.94 11.94
C LYS A 412 11.69 18.30 11.79
N TRP A 413 10.41 18.33 11.43
CA TRP A 413 9.65 19.57 11.30
C TRP A 413 9.66 20.38 12.59
N LEU A 414 9.37 19.75 13.74
CA LEU A 414 9.37 20.43 15.02
C LEU A 414 10.79 20.89 15.43
N GLY A 415 11.82 20.10 15.11
CA GLY A 415 13.21 20.45 15.38
C GLY A 415 13.71 21.68 14.62
N GLU A 416 13.21 21.90 13.41
CA GLU A 416 13.55 23.04 12.54
C GLU A 416 12.57 24.22 12.69
N THR A 417 11.54 24.09 13.51
CA THR A 417 10.59 25.18 13.82
C THR A 417 11.13 26.02 14.99
N PRO A 418 10.92 27.35 14.97
CA PRO A 418 11.32 28.19 16.10
C PRO A 418 10.81 27.65 17.44
N GLN A 419 11.72 27.38 18.37
CA GLN A 419 11.43 26.68 19.63
C GLN A 419 10.33 27.34 20.45
N LYS A 420 10.27 28.69 20.43
CA LYS A 420 9.18 29.41 21.11
C LYS A 420 7.81 29.07 20.52
N GLN A 421 7.69 28.96 19.19
CA GLN A 421 6.42 28.58 18.55
C GLN A 421 6.02 27.15 18.93
N VAL A 422 6.98 26.22 18.96
CA VAL A 422 6.73 24.83 19.37
C VAL A 422 6.25 24.79 20.83
N ALA A 423 6.92 25.51 21.74
CA ALA A 423 6.53 25.58 23.14
C ALA A 423 5.14 26.20 23.32
N ASP A 424 4.88 27.33 22.69
CA ASP A 424 3.60 28.03 22.79
C ASP A 424 2.45 27.18 22.21
N THR A 425 2.73 26.35 21.19
CA THR A 425 1.72 25.47 20.55
C THR A 425 1.39 24.24 21.39
N LEU A 426 2.41 23.55 21.93
CA LEU A 426 2.23 22.23 22.53
C LEU A 426 2.23 22.27 24.05
N PHE A 427 2.89 23.26 24.67
CA PHE A 427 3.18 23.31 26.09
C PHE A 427 2.94 24.69 26.72
N ALA A 428 1.93 25.42 26.23
CA ALA A 428 1.65 26.78 26.70
C ALA A 428 1.47 26.86 28.23
N GLU A 429 0.92 25.81 28.84
CA GLU A 429 0.65 25.72 30.27
C GLU A 429 1.67 24.84 31.03
N ASP A 430 2.72 24.32 30.34
CA ASP A 430 3.70 23.40 30.92
C ASP A 430 5.13 23.70 30.48
N PRO A 431 5.75 24.78 31.01
CA PRO A 431 7.10 25.19 30.62
C PRO A 431 8.20 24.17 30.96
N GLU A 432 8.00 23.35 31.97
CA GLU A 432 8.97 22.34 32.38
C GLU A 432 9.09 21.22 31.37
N ASN A 433 7.95 20.66 30.92
CA ASN A 433 7.96 19.65 29.88
C ASN A 433 8.28 20.24 28.50
N ALA A 434 7.91 21.51 28.24
CA ALA A 434 8.39 22.23 27.06
C ALA A 434 9.91 22.18 26.93
N LYS A 435 10.62 22.48 28.01
CA LYS A 435 12.11 22.47 28.02
C LYS A 435 12.66 21.08 27.69
N LYS A 436 12.14 20.02 28.32
CA LYS A 436 12.55 18.61 28.08
C LYS A 436 12.33 18.23 26.61
N PHE A 437 11.15 18.55 26.10
CA PHE A 437 10.78 18.26 24.71
C PHE A 437 11.69 19.00 23.71
N LEU A 438 11.90 20.30 23.90
CA LEU A 438 12.75 21.11 23.04
C LEU A 438 14.22 20.63 23.07
N GLU A 439 14.73 20.20 24.21
CA GLU A 439 16.06 19.60 24.29
C GLU A 439 16.16 18.29 23.47
N ARG A 440 15.10 17.48 23.45
CA ARG A 440 15.06 16.24 22.68
C ARG A 440 15.05 16.48 21.18
N ILE A 441 14.29 17.47 20.69
CA ILE A 441 14.13 17.74 19.25
C ILE A 441 15.28 18.58 18.66
N LYS A 442 16.11 19.25 19.45
CA LYS A 442 17.25 20.05 18.97
C LYS A 442 18.25 19.28 18.11
N ASN A 443 18.39 17.99 18.38
CA ASN A 443 19.31 17.09 17.69
C ASN A 443 18.52 16.08 16.86
N ALA A 444 17.49 16.56 16.18
CA ALA A 444 16.64 15.75 15.33
C ALA A 444 17.40 15.25 14.10
N ASP A 445 18.10 14.15 14.22
CA ASP A 445 18.39 13.31 13.07
C ASP A 445 17.09 12.68 12.57
N ASN A 446 16.99 12.39 11.28
CA ASN A 446 15.84 11.69 10.74
C ASN A 446 15.70 10.31 11.43
N ASN A 447 14.86 10.25 12.44
CA ASN A 447 14.53 9.02 13.15
C ASN A 447 13.49 8.21 12.36
N VAL A 448 13.80 7.84 11.13
CA VAL A 448 12.89 7.15 10.21
C VAL A 448 12.16 5.97 10.89
N ILE A 449 12.90 5.18 11.69
CA ILE A 449 12.34 4.13 12.55
C ILE A 449 12.96 4.27 13.94
N THR A 450 12.13 4.41 14.97
CA THR A 450 12.61 4.63 16.33
C THR A 450 12.07 3.59 17.30
N LYS A 451 12.89 3.22 18.26
CA LYS A 451 12.51 2.35 19.37
C LYS A 451 12.83 3.04 20.69
N PRO A 452 11.83 3.45 21.46
CA PRO A 452 12.08 4.12 22.74
C PRO A 452 12.56 3.14 23.79
N ASP A 453 13.45 3.59 24.67
CA ASP A 453 14.03 2.76 25.75
C ASP A 453 12.99 2.37 26.81
N PHE A 454 11.94 3.17 27.03
CA PHE A 454 10.91 2.90 28.03
C PHE A 454 9.94 1.77 27.65
N VAL A 455 9.87 1.36 26.38
CA VAL A 455 9.06 0.21 25.94
C VAL A 455 9.65 -1.14 26.38
N ARG A 456 10.88 -1.14 26.90
CA ARG A 456 11.56 -2.39 27.33
C ARG A 456 11.06 -2.97 28.67
N GLU A 457 10.32 -2.22 29.46
CA GLU A 457 9.75 -2.76 30.70
C GLU A 457 8.43 -3.47 30.43
N LYS A 458 8.51 -4.78 30.09
CA LYS A 458 7.35 -5.67 30.22
C LYS A 458 6.85 -5.53 31.66
N GLY A 459 5.71 -4.88 31.86
CA GLY A 459 5.12 -4.77 33.20
C GLY A 459 4.63 -3.39 33.61
N VAL A 460 5.05 -2.31 32.98
CA VAL A 460 4.48 -0.98 33.25
C VAL A 460 3.01 -0.93 32.78
N PHE A 461 2.67 -1.74 31.81
CA PHE A 461 1.34 -1.76 31.19
C PHE A 461 0.39 -2.86 31.71
N GLU A 462 0.89 -3.86 32.44
CA GLU A 462 0.05 -4.89 33.06
C GLU A 462 -0.53 -4.48 34.44
N LYS A 463 -0.08 -3.36 35.01
CA LYS A 463 -0.50 -2.93 36.36
C LYS A 463 -1.67 -1.95 36.39
N ASP A 464 -2.07 -1.40 35.24
CA ASP A 464 -3.13 -0.38 35.14
C ASP A 464 -4.43 -0.90 34.46
N LEU A 465 -4.58 -2.25 34.39
CA LEU A 465 -5.83 -2.93 33.96
C LEU A 465 -6.66 -3.36 35.18
#